data_af8e27c664c1353a0cf1598cdc20551c
#
_entry.id   af8e27c664c1353a0cf1598cdc20551c
#
_cell.length_a   1.000
_cell.length_b   1.000
_cell.length_c   1.000
_cell.angle_alpha   90.00
_cell.angle_beta   90.00
_cell.angle_gamma   90.00
#
_symmetry.space_group_name_H-M   'P 1'
#
loop_
_entity.id
_entity.type
_entity.pdbx_description
1 polymer ?
#
loop_
_entity_poly.entity_id
_entity_poly.type
_entity_poly.pdbx_seq_one_letter_code
_entity_poly.pdbx_strand_id
1 'polypeptide(L)'
;LWDVFPEGRKIGGAPANFAYHVAQWGLDSCAVSAIGNDELGDDIVRKFDENGLNYRLERVDFPTGTVQVTLDENKVPSYNIMEGVAWDNIPMTPELEALARDCRAVCFGSLAQRSAVSRATINAFIDMMPEDSLKIFDINLRQHYYTEEIICDSMKKADILKINDEEILVVAQLLDVTEKSEREICKVLLDKFDLRMVILTCGDRGSYVLTRDESSWVDTPKVSVVSTVGAGDSFTGTFIASILLGKTLRQAHE
;
A
#
# COMPACT_ATOMS: atom_id res chain seq x y z
N LEU A 1 7.43 -1.18 -10.42
CA LEU A 1 7.12 -2.24 -11.40
C LEU A 1 6.43 -1.67 -12.64
N TRP A 2 6.36 -2.48 -13.68
CA TRP A 2 5.65 -2.16 -14.92
C TRP A 2 4.44 -3.07 -15.10
N ASP A 3 3.28 -2.48 -15.33
CA ASP A 3 2.11 -3.17 -15.86
C ASP A 3 2.25 -3.22 -17.39
N VAL A 4 2.40 -4.44 -17.93
CA VAL A 4 2.67 -4.70 -19.34
C VAL A 4 1.40 -5.15 -20.02
N PHE A 5 0.82 -4.28 -20.84
CA PHE A 5 -0.36 -4.51 -21.65
C PHE A 5 0.04 -4.84 -23.09
N PRO A 6 -0.85 -5.43 -23.91
CA PRO A 6 -0.60 -5.66 -25.33
C PRO A 6 -0.21 -4.40 -26.12
N GLU A 7 -0.78 -3.24 -25.75
CA GLU A 7 -0.55 -1.94 -26.39
C GLU A 7 0.61 -1.14 -25.83
N GLY A 8 1.27 -1.61 -24.77
CA GLY A 8 2.40 -0.93 -24.15
C GLY A 8 2.46 -1.13 -22.64
N ARG A 9 3.37 -0.41 -21.98
CA ARG A 9 3.60 -0.53 -20.55
C ARG A 9 3.23 0.75 -19.81
N LYS A 10 2.73 0.60 -18.57
CA LYS A 10 2.46 1.71 -17.65
C LYS A 10 3.23 1.46 -16.36
N ILE A 11 3.74 2.54 -15.76
CA ILE A 11 4.34 2.44 -14.44
C ILE A 11 3.24 2.19 -13.41
N GLY A 12 3.47 1.24 -12.52
CA GLY A 12 2.57 0.88 -11.44
C GLY A 12 3.35 0.67 -10.15
N GLY A 13 2.62 0.43 -9.07
CA GLY A 13 3.17 0.13 -7.75
C GLY A 13 2.56 1.01 -6.66
N ALA A 14 1.81 0.38 -5.75
CA ALA A 14 1.13 1.07 -4.67
C ALA A 14 2.04 1.98 -3.83
N PRO A 15 3.28 1.59 -3.46
CA PRO A 15 4.17 2.49 -2.69
C PRO A 15 4.53 3.77 -3.43
N ALA A 16 4.75 3.70 -4.75
CA ALA A 16 5.06 4.88 -5.55
C ALA A 16 3.84 5.81 -5.70
N ASN A 17 2.66 5.22 -5.93
CA ASN A 17 1.41 5.98 -6.00
C ASN A 17 1.13 6.69 -4.67
N PHE A 18 1.23 5.98 -3.54
CA PHE A 18 1.08 6.56 -2.21
C PHE A 18 2.04 7.74 -2.00
N ALA A 19 3.34 7.53 -2.23
CA ALA A 19 4.36 8.56 -2.03
C ALA A 19 4.13 9.78 -2.94
N TYR A 20 3.73 9.57 -4.20
CA TYR A 20 3.39 10.64 -5.12
C TYR A 20 2.24 11.50 -4.59
N HIS A 21 1.16 10.88 -4.12
CA HIS A 21 0.00 11.61 -3.60
C HIS A 21 0.32 12.35 -2.28
N VAL A 22 1.15 11.79 -1.41
CA VAL A 22 1.64 12.50 -0.22
C VAL A 22 2.46 13.74 -0.60
N ALA A 23 3.34 13.64 -1.61
CA ALA A 23 4.15 14.76 -2.09
C ALA A 23 3.30 15.93 -2.63
N GLN A 24 2.13 15.64 -3.25
CA GLN A 24 1.22 16.68 -3.75
C GLN A 24 0.67 17.59 -2.63
N TRP A 25 0.72 17.14 -1.37
CA TRP A 25 0.36 17.93 -0.19
C TRP A 25 1.54 18.72 0.41
N GLY A 26 2.69 18.73 -0.27
CA GLY A 26 3.87 19.46 0.16
C GLY A 26 4.67 18.77 1.28
N LEU A 27 4.39 17.51 1.56
CA LEU A 27 5.15 16.71 2.50
C LEU A 27 6.32 16.03 1.79
N ASP A 28 7.45 15.89 2.49
CA ASP A 28 8.58 15.09 2.00
C ASP A 28 8.21 13.61 2.06
N SER A 29 8.14 12.99 0.92
CA SER A 29 7.77 11.58 0.78
C SER A 29 8.78 10.85 -0.11
N CYS A 30 8.95 9.55 0.14
CA CYS A 30 9.94 8.74 -0.54
C CYS A 30 9.39 7.35 -0.84
N ALA A 31 9.49 6.92 -2.11
CA ALA A 31 9.20 5.55 -2.49
C ALA A 31 10.44 4.66 -2.26
N VAL A 32 10.28 3.58 -1.48
CA VAL A 32 11.35 2.61 -1.21
C VAL A 32 11.06 1.32 -1.95
N SER A 33 12.04 0.83 -2.74
CA SER A 33 11.91 -0.43 -3.48
C SER A 33 13.29 -0.89 -3.99
N ALA A 34 13.30 -1.93 -4.85
CA ALA A 34 14.46 -2.31 -5.64
C ALA A 34 14.11 -2.45 -7.12
N ILE A 35 15.11 -2.24 -7.97
CA ILE A 35 15.05 -2.37 -9.42
C ILE A 35 16.23 -3.21 -9.92
N GLY A 36 16.09 -3.77 -11.11
CA GLY A 36 17.17 -4.50 -11.77
C GLY A 36 18.21 -3.59 -12.41
N ASN A 37 19.34 -4.19 -12.80
CA ASN A 37 20.34 -3.59 -13.65
C ASN A 37 19.92 -3.75 -15.13
N ASP A 38 18.74 -3.23 -15.48
CA ASP A 38 18.11 -3.38 -16.78
C ASP A 38 17.43 -2.07 -17.24
N GLU A 39 17.05 -2.01 -18.53
CA GLU A 39 16.40 -0.87 -19.14
C GLU A 39 15.07 -0.50 -18.46
N LEU A 40 14.33 -1.49 -17.95
CA LEU A 40 13.07 -1.25 -17.23
C LEU A 40 13.31 -0.52 -15.92
N GLY A 41 14.41 -0.84 -15.22
CA GLY A 41 14.85 -0.13 -14.03
C GLY A 41 15.24 1.30 -14.30
N ASP A 42 16.02 1.53 -15.40
CA ASP A 42 16.41 2.88 -15.83
C ASP A 42 15.20 3.73 -16.19
N ASP A 43 14.21 3.13 -16.84
CA ASP A 43 12.96 3.80 -17.18
C ASP A 43 12.13 4.18 -15.94
N ILE A 44 12.14 3.36 -14.87
CA ILE A 44 11.48 3.72 -13.60
C ILE A 44 12.15 4.95 -12.98
N VAL A 45 13.49 4.96 -12.90
CA VAL A 45 14.26 6.10 -12.38
C VAL A 45 13.91 7.37 -13.16
N ARG A 46 13.99 7.32 -14.49
CA ARG A 46 13.65 8.46 -15.34
C ARG A 46 12.21 8.95 -15.09
N LYS A 47 11.24 8.05 -14.96
CA LYS A 47 9.85 8.41 -14.71
C LYS A 47 9.64 9.03 -13.32
N PHE A 48 10.36 8.56 -12.31
CA PHE A 48 10.29 9.16 -10.97
C PHE A 48 10.90 10.57 -10.98
N ASP A 49 12.04 10.75 -11.65
CA ASP A 49 12.66 12.07 -11.83
C ASP A 49 11.73 13.04 -12.58
N GLU A 50 11.13 12.61 -13.71
CA GLU A 50 10.18 13.40 -14.50
C GLU A 50 8.97 13.87 -13.67
N ASN A 51 8.52 13.06 -12.68
CA ASN A 51 7.39 13.38 -11.82
C ASN A 51 7.80 14.03 -10.49
N GLY A 52 9.09 14.26 -10.25
CA GLY A 52 9.59 14.86 -9.02
C GLY A 52 9.35 14.00 -7.77
N LEU A 53 9.27 12.68 -7.92
CA LEU A 53 9.07 11.75 -6.83
C LEU A 53 10.41 11.36 -6.22
N ASN A 54 10.61 11.60 -4.93
CA ASN A 54 11.77 11.10 -4.20
C ASN A 54 11.70 9.58 -4.06
N TYR A 55 12.86 8.94 -4.13
CA TYR A 55 12.95 7.49 -4.04
C TYR A 55 14.25 7.01 -3.39
N ARG A 56 14.20 5.78 -2.87
CA ARG A 56 15.35 4.93 -2.53
C ARG A 56 15.14 3.61 -3.26
N LEU A 57 15.76 3.51 -4.44
CA LEU A 57 15.67 2.34 -5.33
C LEU A 57 17.03 1.67 -5.38
N GLU A 58 17.14 0.56 -4.67
CA GLU A 58 18.36 -0.25 -4.71
C GLU A 58 18.44 -1.05 -6.00
N ARG A 59 19.63 -1.09 -6.61
CA ARG A 59 19.88 -1.95 -7.77
C ARG A 59 20.36 -3.30 -7.29
N VAL A 60 19.67 -4.35 -7.75
CA VAL A 60 19.94 -5.73 -7.37
C VAL A 60 20.10 -6.62 -8.60
N ASP A 61 20.71 -7.80 -8.43
CA ASP A 61 20.96 -8.78 -9.51
C ASP A 61 19.69 -9.63 -9.80
N PHE A 62 18.53 -8.97 -9.86
CA PHE A 62 17.25 -9.54 -10.22
C PHE A 62 16.56 -8.63 -11.23
N PRO A 63 15.73 -9.16 -12.14
CA PRO A 63 15.05 -8.34 -13.13
C PRO A 63 14.08 -7.34 -12.49
N THR A 64 13.92 -6.18 -13.10
CA THR A 64 12.89 -5.23 -12.68
C THR A 64 11.50 -5.85 -12.77
N GLY A 65 10.71 -5.68 -11.71
CA GLY A 65 9.41 -6.33 -11.58
C GLY A 65 8.40 -5.89 -12.65
N THR A 66 7.69 -6.88 -13.20
CA THR A 66 6.61 -6.67 -14.17
C THR A 66 5.35 -7.43 -13.76
N VAL A 67 4.20 -6.91 -14.15
CA VAL A 67 2.91 -7.58 -14.14
C VAL A 67 2.46 -7.73 -15.58
N GLN A 68 2.33 -8.97 -16.06
CA GLN A 68 1.81 -9.24 -17.38
C GLN A 68 0.28 -9.17 -17.35
N VAL A 69 -0.29 -8.29 -18.16
CA VAL A 69 -1.75 -8.15 -18.28
C VAL A 69 -2.18 -8.77 -19.59
N THR A 70 -2.95 -9.85 -19.51
CA THR A 70 -3.57 -10.51 -20.66
C THR A 70 -5.07 -10.29 -20.62
N LEU A 71 -5.68 -10.15 -21.80
CA LEU A 71 -7.13 -10.04 -21.93
C LEU A 71 -7.68 -11.36 -22.47
N ASP A 72 -8.74 -11.86 -21.87
CA ASP A 72 -9.47 -13.02 -22.42
C ASP A 72 -10.34 -12.59 -23.65
N GLU A 73 -11.07 -13.56 -24.22
CA GLU A 73 -11.97 -13.34 -25.35
C GLU A 73 -13.07 -12.30 -25.07
N ASN A 74 -13.42 -12.12 -23.79
CA ASN A 74 -14.40 -11.14 -23.31
C ASN A 74 -13.75 -9.80 -22.87
N LYS A 75 -12.42 -9.62 -23.13
CA LYS A 75 -11.62 -8.48 -22.68
C LYS A 75 -11.54 -8.33 -21.15
N VAL A 76 -11.71 -9.41 -20.40
CA VAL A 76 -11.51 -9.43 -18.96
C VAL A 76 -9.99 -9.55 -18.69
N PRO A 77 -9.38 -8.61 -17.94
CA PRO A 77 -7.95 -8.65 -17.67
C PRO A 77 -7.60 -9.77 -16.68
N SER A 78 -6.55 -10.49 -16.99
CA SER A 78 -5.85 -11.39 -16.09
C SER A 78 -4.45 -10.84 -15.82
N TYR A 79 -4.06 -10.81 -14.56
CA TYR A 79 -2.79 -10.25 -14.09
C TYR A 79 -1.88 -11.39 -13.67
N ASN A 80 -0.68 -11.44 -14.23
CA ASN A 80 0.36 -12.37 -13.79
C ASN A 80 1.52 -11.56 -13.18
N ILE A 81 1.62 -11.57 -11.85
CA ILE A 81 2.67 -10.87 -11.10
C ILE A 81 3.92 -11.75 -11.08
N MET A 82 4.96 -11.31 -11.79
CA MET A 82 6.20 -12.09 -11.89
C MET A 82 6.88 -12.22 -10.51
N GLU A 83 7.40 -13.42 -10.26
CA GLU A 83 8.18 -13.74 -9.05
C GLU A 83 9.68 -13.69 -9.32
N GLY A 84 10.49 -13.64 -8.24
CA GLY A 84 11.94 -13.58 -8.35
C GLY A 84 12.46 -12.31 -8.99
N VAL A 85 11.78 -11.22 -8.75
CA VAL A 85 12.09 -9.90 -9.31
C VAL A 85 12.78 -9.00 -8.26
N ALA A 86 13.25 -7.84 -8.70
CA ALA A 86 14.03 -6.94 -7.87
C ALA A 86 13.33 -6.55 -6.56
N TRP A 87 12.04 -6.18 -6.59
CA TRP A 87 11.31 -5.79 -5.38
C TRP A 87 10.97 -6.94 -4.42
N ASP A 88 11.24 -8.20 -4.80
CA ASP A 88 11.27 -9.34 -3.87
C ASP A 88 12.58 -9.37 -3.06
N ASN A 89 13.58 -8.56 -3.42
CA ASN A 89 14.94 -8.58 -2.89
C ASN A 89 15.41 -7.18 -2.43
N ILE A 90 14.55 -6.42 -1.77
CA ILE A 90 14.88 -5.10 -1.21
C ILE A 90 15.87 -5.29 -0.06
N PRO A 91 17.15 -4.84 -0.19
CA PRO A 91 18.12 -4.99 0.89
C PRO A 91 17.93 -3.91 1.95
N MET A 92 18.30 -4.21 3.19
CA MET A 92 18.47 -3.18 4.21
C MET A 92 19.84 -2.56 4.02
N THR A 93 19.88 -1.25 3.77
CA THR A 93 21.12 -0.47 3.62
C THR A 93 21.26 0.54 4.75
N PRO A 94 22.47 1.05 5.04
CA PRO A 94 22.65 2.10 6.04
C PRO A 94 21.80 3.36 5.77
N GLU A 95 21.59 3.71 4.50
CA GLU A 95 20.76 4.82 4.08
C GLU A 95 19.28 4.56 4.40
N LEU A 96 18.82 3.32 4.23
CA LEU A 96 17.46 2.93 4.55
C LEU A 96 17.24 2.86 6.07
N GLU A 97 18.24 2.40 6.83
CA GLU A 97 18.21 2.47 8.29
C GLU A 97 18.12 3.91 8.81
N ALA A 98 18.90 4.83 8.22
CA ALA A 98 18.84 6.25 8.59
C ALA A 98 17.47 6.84 8.28
N LEU A 99 16.89 6.52 7.10
CA LEU A 99 15.55 6.93 6.72
C LEU A 99 14.50 6.41 7.70
N ALA A 100 14.60 5.15 8.13
CA ALA A 100 13.66 4.56 9.09
C ALA A 100 13.63 5.33 10.42
N ARG A 101 14.81 5.72 10.94
CA ARG A 101 14.91 6.45 12.22
C ARG A 101 14.40 7.89 12.17
N ASP A 102 14.30 8.48 10.97
CA ASP A 102 13.79 9.85 10.76
C ASP A 102 12.35 9.85 10.23
N CYS A 103 11.80 8.70 9.87
CA CYS A 103 10.52 8.57 9.21
C CYS A 103 9.35 8.86 10.17
N ARG A 104 8.43 9.76 9.77
CA ARG A 104 7.21 10.09 10.52
C ARG A 104 6.02 9.20 10.18
N ALA A 105 6.03 8.61 9.00
CA ALA A 105 4.98 7.69 8.56
C ALA A 105 5.52 6.71 7.53
N VAL A 106 5.08 5.47 7.57
CA VAL A 106 5.36 4.46 6.53
C VAL A 106 4.05 3.81 6.08
N CYS A 107 3.90 3.62 4.77
CA CYS A 107 2.86 2.78 4.22
C CYS A 107 3.49 1.53 3.59
N PHE A 108 3.01 0.36 3.99
CA PHE A 108 3.50 -0.93 3.50
C PHE A 108 2.34 -1.89 3.25
N GLY A 109 2.54 -2.88 2.40
CA GLY A 109 1.51 -3.84 2.02
C GLY A 109 1.92 -5.29 2.22
N SER A 110 1.03 -6.22 1.86
CA SER A 110 1.27 -7.66 1.97
C SER A 110 2.15 -8.21 0.85
N LEU A 111 2.00 -7.71 -0.38
CA LEU A 111 2.57 -8.32 -1.58
C LEU A 111 4.10 -8.43 -1.56
N ALA A 112 4.81 -7.37 -1.16
CA ALA A 112 6.28 -7.40 -1.09
C ALA A 112 6.81 -8.32 0.02
N GLN A 113 5.95 -8.71 0.96
CA GLN A 113 6.29 -9.63 2.04
C GLN A 113 6.20 -11.12 1.63
N ARG A 114 5.81 -11.41 0.38
CA ARG A 114 5.85 -12.77 -0.16
C ARG A 114 7.27 -13.35 -0.22
N SER A 115 8.27 -12.50 -0.37
CA SER A 115 9.68 -12.86 -0.32
C SER A 115 10.26 -12.63 1.07
N ALA A 116 11.03 -13.59 1.57
CA ALA A 116 11.67 -13.51 2.88
C ALA A 116 12.64 -12.33 3.00
N VAL A 117 13.34 -11.97 1.92
CA VAL A 117 14.31 -10.85 1.90
C VAL A 117 13.60 -9.52 2.12
N SER A 118 12.64 -9.19 1.27
CA SER A 118 11.90 -7.93 1.39
C SER A 118 11.03 -7.89 2.65
N ARG A 119 10.47 -9.04 3.10
CA ARG A 119 9.75 -9.14 4.37
C ARG A 119 10.66 -8.78 5.56
N ALA A 120 11.89 -9.30 5.57
CA ALA A 120 12.85 -8.97 6.62
C ALA A 120 13.20 -7.47 6.64
N THR A 121 13.45 -6.89 5.46
CA THR A 121 13.74 -5.45 5.33
C THR A 121 12.56 -4.58 5.77
N ILE A 122 11.34 -4.88 5.32
CA ILE A 122 10.12 -4.15 5.73
C ILE A 122 9.95 -4.19 7.24
N ASN A 123 10.07 -5.38 7.85
CA ASN A 123 9.93 -5.54 9.29
C ASN A 123 11.01 -4.79 10.07
N ALA A 124 12.27 -4.89 9.64
CA ALA A 124 13.38 -4.18 10.28
C ALA A 124 13.21 -2.65 10.16
N PHE A 125 12.75 -2.15 9.02
CA PHE A 125 12.44 -0.73 8.82
C PHE A 125 11.39 -0.25 9.83
N ILE A 126 10.28 -0.96 9.94
CA ILE A 126 9.18 -0.62 10.87
C ILE A 126 9.67 -0.65 12.33
N ASP A 127 10.49 -1.63 12.69
CA ASP A 127 11.01 -1.78 14.05
C ASP A 127 12.03 -0.69 14.43
N MET A 128 12.67 -0.03 13.46
CA MET A 128 13.59 1.08 13.67
C MET A 128 12.91 2.45 13.73
N MET A 129 11.63 2.54 13.34
CA MET A 129 10.91 3.82 13.32
C MET A 129 10.67 4.36 14.75
N PRO A 130 10.61 5.69 14.92
CA PRO A 130 10.21 6.29 16.20
C PRO A 130 8.83 5.77 16.68
N GLU A 131 8.64 5.68 18.00
CA GLU A 131 7.38 5.18 18.60
C GLU A 131 6.16 6.05 18.24
N ASP A 132 6.37 7.36 18.06
CA ASP A 132 5.31 8.33 17.71
C ASP A 132 5.02 8.42 16.22
N SER A 133 5.73 7.67 15.38
CA SER A 133 5.50 7.61 13.93
C SER A 133 4.30 6.74 13.59
N LEU A 134 3.67 7.01 12.43
CA LEU A 134 2.51 6.25 11.94
C LEU A 134 2.92 5.09 11.04
N LYS A 135 2.44 3.91 11.34
CA LYS A 135 2.64 2.69 10.56
C LYS A 135 1.33 2.29 9.90
N ILE A 136 1.23 2.47 8.59
CA ILE A 136 0.01 2.24 7.81
C ILE A 136 0.18 0.91 7.05
N PHE A 137 -0.63 -0.07 7.39
CA PHE A 137 -0.74 -1.32 6.64
C PHE A 137 -1.88 -1.21 5.62
N ASP A 138 -1.55 -0.90 4.36
CA ASP A 138 -2.48 -1.04 3.25
C ASP A 138 -2.41 -2.48 2.76
N ILE A 139 -3.38 -3.32 3.17
CA ILE A 139 -3.29 -4.77 3.04
C ILE A 139 -3.12 -5.22 1.60
N ASN A 140 -3.89 -4.64 0.67
CA ASN A 140 -3.76 -4.74 -0.78
C ASN A 140 -3.50 -6.17 -1.26
N LEU A 141 -4.43 -7.10 -0.95
CA LEU A 141 -4.30 -8.51 -1.25
C LEU A 141 -4.19 -8.75 -2.76
N ARG A 142 -3.25 -9.59 -3.15
CA ARG A 142 -3.03 -9.97 -4.55
C ARG A 142 -2.90 -11.48 -4.69
N GLN A 143 -3.77 -12.06 -5.50
CA GLN A 143 -3.77 -13.49 -5.82
C GLN A 143 -3.64 -14.37 -4.55
N HIS A 144 -2.58 -15.17 -4.43
CA HIS A 144 -2.27 -16.04 -3.31
C HIS A 144 -1.04 -15.60 -2.51
N TYR A 145 -0.53 -14.39 -2.76
CA TYR A 145 0.70 -13.85 -2.17
C TYR A 145 0.51 -13.27 -0.77
N TYR A 146 -0.37 -13.87 0.03
CA TYR A 146 -0.58 -13.53 1.43
C TYR A 146 -0.81 -14.79 2.26
N THR A 147 -0.51 -14.71 3.54
CA THR A 147 -0.78 -15.75 4.52
C THR A 147 -1.36 -15.12 5.77
N GLU A 148 -2.04 -15.91 6.60
CA GLU A 148 -2.50 -15.48 7.91
C GLU A 148 -1.36 -14.87 8.74
N GLU A 149 -0.17 -15.51 8.72
CA GLU A 149 1.02 -15.03 9.41
C GLU A 149 1.43 -13.62 8.95
N ILE A 150 1.56 -13.38 7.62
CA ILE A 150 1.92 -12.06 7.07
C ILE A 150 0.91 -11.00 7.50
N ILE A 151 -0.39 -11.33 7.41
CA ILE A 151 -1.47 -10.40 7.75
C ILE A 151 -1.48 -10.08 9.25
N CYS A 152 -1.42 -11.11 10.11
CA CYS A 152 -1.40 -10.93 11.55
C CYS A 152 -0.17 -10.16 12.03
N ASP A 153 1.01 -10.51 11.55
CA ASP A 153 2.25 -9.85 11.97
C ASP A 153 2.30 -8.40 11.50
N SER A 154 1.80 -8.12 10.28
CA SER A 154 1.68 -6.75 9.78
C SER A 154 0.69 -5.91 10.60
N MET A 155 -0.49 -6.46 10.94
CA MET A 155 -1.47 -5.75 11.76
C MET A 155 -0.99 -5.50 13.19
N LYS A 156 -0.22 -6.42 13.79
CA LYS A 156 0.40 -6.20 15.12
C LYS A 156 1.41 -5.05 15.15
N LYS A 157 2.03 -4.75 14.00
CA LYS A 157 3.02 -3.66 13.86
C LYS A 157 2.40 -2.35 13.40
N ALA A 158 1.19 -2.39 12.85
CA ALA A 158 0.51 -1.24 12.29
C ALA A 158 -0.24 -0.42 13.33
N ASP A 159 -0.32 0.89 13.13
CA ASP A 159 -1.25 1.80 13.83
C ASP A 159 -2.56 1.91 13.05
N ILE A 160 -2.49 1.84 11.72
CA ILE A 160 -3.61 2.05 10.82
C ILE A 160 -3.69 0.87 9.86
N LEU A 161 -4.86 0.23 9.78
CA LEU A 161 -5.20 -0.73 8.74
C LEU A 161 -6.02 -0.03 7.66
N LYS A 162 -5.58 -0.10 6.41
CA LYS A 162 -6.43 0.22 5.26
C LYS A 162 -6.78 -1.08 4.54
N ILE A 163 -8.06 -1.24 4.25
CA ILE A 163 -8.63 -2.45 3.66
C ILE A 163 -9.84 -2.08 2.80
N ASN A 164 -10.14 -2.85 1.76
CA ASN A 164 -11.37 -2.66 0.98
C ASN A 164 -12.47 -3.66 1.37
N ASP A 165 -13.66 -3.49 0.79
CA ASP A 165 -14.86 -4.26 1.09
C ASP A 165 -14.79 -5.74 0.66
N GLU A 166 -13.97 -6.07 -0.34
CA GLU A 166 -13.71 -7.46 -0.74
C GLU A 166 -12.65 -8.10 0.18
N GLU A 167 -11.58 -7.39 0.44
CA GLU A 167 -10.46 -7.86 1.27
C GLU A 167 -10.88 -8.12 2.71
N ILE A 168 -11.76 -7.29 3.28
CA ILE A 168 -12.21 -7.44 4.67
C ILE A 168 -12.93 -8.77 4.89
N LEU A 169 -13.66 -9.26 3.89
CA LEU A 169 -14.34 -10.56 3.97
C LEU A 169 -13.33 -11.71 3.93
N VAL A 170 -12.28 -11.58 3.12
CA VAL A 170 -11.18 -12.57 3.07
C VAL A 170 -10.45 -12.62 4.40
N VAL A 171 -10.15 -11.45 4.99
CA VAL A 171 -9.48 -11.35 6.28
C VAL A 171 -10.36 -11.89 7.41
N ALA A 172 -11.66 -11.58 7.39
CA ALA A 172 -12.60 -12.13 8.37
C ALA A 172 -12.62 -13.65 8.34
N GLN A 173 -12.69 -14.25 7.16
CA GLN A 173 -12.63 -15.70 7.01
C GLN A 173 -11.28 -16.28 7.48
N LEU A 174 -10.18 -15.64 7.14
CA LEU A 174 -8.83 -16.10 7.50
C LEU A 174 -8.59 -16.09 9.01
N LEU A 175 -9.22 -15.14 9.72
CA LEU A 175 -9.03 -14.92 11.16
C LEU A 175 -10.19 -15.46 12.02
N ASP A 176 -11.08 -16.27 11.44
CA ASP A 176 -12.29 -16.82 12.09
C ASP A 176 -13.16 -15.73 12.75
N VAL A 177 -13.27 -14.55 12.12
CA VAL A 177 -14.15 -13.47 12.56
C VAL A 177 -15.57 -13.75 12.07
N THR A 178 -16.52 -13.84 12.99
CA THR A 178 -17.90 -14.32 12.73
C THR A 178 -18.91 -13.22 12.48
N GLU A 179 -18.54 -11.97 12.66
CA GLU A 179 -19.34 -10.79 12.43
C GLU A 179 -19.76 -10.68 10.95
N LYS A 180 -20.99 -10.21 10.73
CA LYS A 180 -21.60 -10.26 9.39
C LYS A 180 -21.51 -8.95 8.62
N SER A 181 -21.35 -7.82 9.31
CA SER A 181 -21.21 -6.53 8.65
C SER A 181 -19.76 -6.08 8.59
N GLU A 182 -19.38 -5.47 7.48
CA GLU A 182 -18.05 -4.89 7.27
C GLU A 182 -17.62 -3.96 8.42
N ARG A 183 -18.56 -3.17 8.96
CA ARG A 183 -18.28 -2.23 10.06
C ARG A 183 -18.03 -2.95 11.40
N GLU A 184 -18.75 -4.04 11.67
CA GLU A 184 -18.49 -4.87 12.85
C GLU A 184 -17.14 -5.56 12.74
N ILE A 185 -16.79 -6.09 11.56
CA ILE A 185 -15.47 -6.67 11.31
C ILE A 185 -14.37 -5.61 11.51
N CYS A 186 -14.54 -4.37 11.01
CA CYS A 186 -13.60 -3.28 11.27
C CYS A 186 -13.36 -3.07 12.77
N LYS A 187 -14.45 -3.09 13.58
CA LYS A 187 -14.34 -2.94 15.02
C LYS A 187 -13.58 -4.09 15.68
N VAL A 188 -13.87 -5.33 15.27
CA VAL A 188 -13.14 -6.50 15.77
C VAL A 188 -11.65 -6.42 15.46
N LEU A 189 -11.29 -6.03 14.21
CA LEU A 189 -9.90 -5.88 13.82
C LEU A 189 -9.20 -4.75 14.59
N LEU A 190 -9.88 -3.61 14.76
CA LEU A 190 -9.37 -2.48 15.55
C LEU A 190 -9.05 -2.91 16.99
N ASP A 191 -9.96 -3.64 17.63
CA ASP A 191 -9.81 -4.07 19.02
C ASP A 191 -8.78 -5.22 19.14
N LYS A 192 -8.84 -6.22 18.24
CA LYS A 192 -7.99 -7.42 18.28
C LYS A 192 -6.50 -7.10 18.09
N PHE A 193 -6.18 -6.12 17.25
CA PHE A 193 -4.81 -5.76 16.91
C PHE A 193 -4.33 -4.44 17.53
N ASP A 194 -5.13 -3.86 18.43
CA ASP A 194 -4.82 -2.60 19.11
C ASP A 194 -4.56 -1.43 18.15
N LEU A 195 -5.27 -1.42 17.02
CA LEU A 195 -5.11 -0.39 16.00
C LEU A 195 -5.65 0.95 16.49
N ARG A 196 -5.05 2.04 16.02
CA ARG A 196 -5.55 3.41 16.23
C ARG A 196 -6.70 3.72 15.28
N MET A 197 -6.68 3.11 14.09
CA MET A 197 -7.64 3.41 13.03
C MET A 197 -7.79 2.24 12.05
N VAL A 198 -9.01 2.04 11.54
CA VAL A 198 -9.30 1.20 10.37
C VAL A 198 -9.95 2.06 9.30
N ILE A 199 -9.42 2.00 8.10
CA ILE A 199 -9.93 2.67 6.89
C ILE A 199 -10.49 1.58 5.98
N LEU A 200 -11.80 1.60 5.76
CA LEU A 200 -12.51 0.70 4.84
C LEU A 200 -12.94 1.47 3.60
N THR A 201 -12.44 1.08 2.43
CA THR A 201 -12.89 1.64 1.15
C THR A 201 -13.90 0.70 0.49
N CYS A 202 -15.03 1.23 0.01
CA CYS A 202 -16.16 0.47 -0.53
C CYS A 202 -16.48 0.87 -1.99
N GLY A 203 -15.46 1.16 -2.79
CA GLY A 203 -15.59 1.52 -4.20
C GLY A 203 -16.54 2.69 -4.44
N ASP A 204 -17.58 2.48 -5.22
CA ASP A 204 -18.57 3.49 -5.60
C ASP A 204 -19.57 3.82 -4.47
N ARG A 205 -19.61 3.01 -3.40
CA ARG A 205 -20.48 3.27 -2.24
C ARG A 205 -19.93 4.37 -1.34
N GLY A 206 -18.61 4.47 -1.18
CA GLY A 206 -17.99 5.40 -0.25
C GLY A 206 -16.81 4.81 0.51
N SER A 207 -16.49 5.43 1.64
CA SER A 207 -15.48 4.94 2.56
C SER A 207 -15.89 5.15 4.02
N TYR A 208 -15.37 4.30 4.89
CA TYR A 208 -15.63 4.31 6.33
C TYR A 208 -14.31 4.37 7.07
N VAL A 209 -14.19 5.30 7.99
CA VAL A 209 -13.04 5.42 8.88
C VAL A 209 -13.51 5.25 10.31
N LEU A 210 -12.86 4.37 11.05
CA LEU A 210 -13.18 4.02 12.43
C LEU A 210 -11.94 4.21 13.30
N THR A 211 -12.09 4.94 14.40
CA THR A 211 -11.16 5.00 15.53
C THR A 211 -11.87 4.46 16.78
N ARG A 212 -11.20 4.48 17.92
CA ARG A 212 -11.85 4.10 19.20
C ARG A 212 -12.91 5.10 19.65
N ASP A 213 -12.73 6.38 19.31
CA ASP A 213 -13.55 7.48 19.83
C ASP A 213 -14.62 7.94 18.84
N GLU A 214 -14.35 7.83 17.54
CA GLU A 214 -15.22 8.34 16.49
C GLU A 214 -15.22 7.50 15.22
N SER A 215 -16.21 7.72 14.38
CA SER A 215 -16.25 7.15 13.04
C SER A 215 -16.78 8.15 12.02
N SER A 216 -16.39 7.98 10.78
CA SER A 216 -16.80 8.83 9.69
C SER A 216 -17.17 7.97 8.47
N TRP A 217 -18.25 8.34 7.79
CA TRP A 217 -18.63 7.82 6.48
C TRP A 217 -18.66 8.96 5.47
N VAL A 218 -18.11 8.73 4.28
CA VAL A 218 -18.17 9.66 3.16
C VAL A 218 -18.56 8.89 1.91
N ASP A 219 -19.60 9.34 1.21
CA ASP A 219 -20.04 8.74 -0.05
C ASP A 219 -19.05 9.06 -1.16
N THR A 220 -18.81 8.11 -2.06
CA THR A 220 -17.98 8.36 -3.25
C THR A 220 -18.67 9.38 -4.17
N PRO A 221 -17.98 10.45 -4.58
CA PRO A 221 -18.53 11.41 -5.54
C PRO A 221 -18.90 10.73 -6.87
N LYS A 222 -20.03 11.09 -7.42
CA LYS A 222 -20.44 10.59 -8.73
C LYS A 222 -19.66 11.29 -9.84
N VAL A 223 -18.74 10.57 -10.44
CA VAL A 223 -17.89 11.06 -11.53
C VAL A 223 -17.88 10.08 -12.69
N SER A 224 -17.50 10.56 -13.88
CA SER A 224 -17.22 9.67 -15.01
C SER A 224 -15.89 8.97 -14.79
N VAL A 225 -15.91 7.68 -14.52
CA VAL A 225 -14.72 6.89 -14.21
C VAL A 225 -13.94 6.62 -15.51
N VAL A 226 -12.65 7.03 -15.52
CA VAL A 226 -11.69 6.72 -16.59
C VAL A 226 -10.86 5.50 -16.22
N SER A 227 -10.43 5.41 -14.96
CA SER A 227 -9.68 4.26 -14.41
C SER A 227 -9.86 4.26 -12.89
N THR A 228 -9.91 3.06 -12.31
CA THR A 228 -9.89 2.86 -10.85
C THR A 228 -8.52 2.45 -10.32
N VAL A 229 -7.55 2.21 -11.21
CA VAL A 229 -6.20 1.82 -10.83
C VAL A 229 -5.53 2.95 -10.03
N GLY A 230 -5.02 2.64 -8.85
CA GLY A 230 -4.38 3.59 -7.95
C GLY A 230 -5.34 4.46 -7.13
N ALA A 231 -6.67 4.31 -7.28
CA ALA A 231 -7.64 5.10 -6.51
C ALA A 231 -7.50 4.87 -4.99
N GLY A 232 -7.28 3.62 -4.56
CA GLY A 232 -7.01 3.28 -3.16
C GLY A 232 -5.73 3.92 -2.64
N ASP A 233 -4.65 3.85 -3.42
CA ASP A 233 -3.35 4.45 -3.06
C ASP A 233 -3.45 5.98 -2.95
N SER A 234 -4.17 6.61 -3.89
CA SER A 234 -4.45 8.05 -3.91
C SER A 234 -5.26 8.48 -2.67
N PHE A 235 -6.32 7.74 -2.36
CA PHE A 235 -7.13 7.98 -1.18
C PHE A 235 -6.26 7.88 0.09
N THR A 236 -5.53 6.77 0.25
CA THR A 236 -4.70 6.52 1.43
C THR A 236 -3.62 7.60 1.57
N GLY A 237 -2.91 7.94 0.48
CA GLY A 237 -1.87 8.98 0.48
C GLY A 237 -2.41 10.34 0.88
N THR A 238 -3.53 10.76 0.29
CA THR A 238 -4.19 12.06 0.58
C THR A 238 -4.72 12.11 2.02
N PHE A 239 -5.37 11.04 2.48
CA PHE A 239 -5.89 10.93 3.84
C PHE A 239 -4.76 11.04 4.88
N ILE A 240 -3.70 10.24 4.74
CA ILE A 240 -2.56 10.24 5.67
C ILE A 240 -1.83 11.58 5.65
N ALA A 241 -1.61 12.18 4.47
CA ALA A 241 -1.04 13.53 4.37
C ALA A 241 -1.88 14.55 5.14
N SER A 242 -3.21 14.49 5.02
CA SER A 242 -4.13 15.36 5.74
C SER A 242 -4.02 15.20 7.27
N ILE A 243 -3.92 13.96 7.77
CA ILE A 243 -3.70 13.68 9.20
C ILE A 243 -2.35 14.24 9.67
N LEU A 244 -1.28 14.03 8.92
CA LEU A 244 0.07 14.54 9.25
C LEU A 244 0.13 16.07 9.26
N LEU A 245 -0.72 16.73 8.48
CA LEU A 245 -0.90 18.20 8.46
C LEU A 245 -1.83 18.72 9.59
N GLY A 246 -2.29 17.83 10.48
CA GLY A 246 -3.07 18.20 11.68
C GLY A 246 -4.56 18.42 11.41
N LYS A 247 -5.12 17.93 10.30
CA LYS A 247 -6.57 17.96 10.06
C LYS A 247 -7.28 16.98 11.00
N THR A 248 -8.53 17.32 11.34
CA THR A 248 -9.41 16.38 12.05
C THR A 248 -9.75 15.17 11.20
N LEU A 249 -10.19 14.06 11.81
CA LEU A 249 -10.60 12.85 11.09
C LEU A 249 -11.58 13.18 9.95
N ARG A 250 -12.60 13.97 10.25
CA ARG A 250 -13.62 14.35 9.28
C ARG A 250 -13.06 15.17 8.12
N GLN A 251 -12.21 16.15 8.41
CA GLN A 251 -11.56 16.98 7.39
C GLN A 251 -10.58 16.20 6.50
N ALA A 252 -9.93 15.18 7.06
CA ALA A 252 -9.03 14.31 6.31
C ALA A 252 -9.82 13.32 5.43
N HIS A 253 -11.04 12.97 5.85
CA HIS A 253 -11.88 11.99 5.17
C HIS A 253 -12.70 12.62 4.01
N GLU A 254 -13.04 13.90 4.06
CA GLU A 254 -13.69 14.69 2.99
C GLU A 254 -12.70 15.18 1.93
#